data_e0fda5b3891692e05f3f90069cd41518
#
_entry.id   e0fda5b3891692e05f3f90069cd41518
#
_cell.length_a   1.000
_cell.length_b   1.000
_cell.length_c   1.000
_cell.angle_alpha   90.00
_cell.angle_beta   90.00
_cell.angle_gamma   90.00
#
_symmetry.space_group_name_H-M   'P 1'
#
loop_
_entity.id
_entity.type
_entity.pdbx_description
1 polymer ?
#
loop_
_entity_poly.entity_id
_entity_poly.type
_entity_poly.pdbx_seq_one_letter_code
_entity_poly.pdbx_strand_id
1 'polypeptide(L)'
;NLNIFQNLPRETLRGCDDLTRMEMSLNSNIIDEMKWALKKYLTYSNKAPYMISLKTLPHLLNYFKRFIINLMPIIDQFNDTIPDSIKDDLQMGITSLLILRNLAQDMESVQILTKDSDVKQFLLFVLVKFNKDHDKTFFKNYPFLNEILHYTMDLMEAISTYIAPAKKDDPFFQNLISILNRTKDRALIISILRSLSRLLVRSKEDEESAADNLDDETLSTIVNSLLISVDSELIITSFDFLYQYCL
;
A
#
# COMPACT_ATOMS: atom_id res chain seq x y z
N ASN A 1 27.71 -47.66 17.05
CA ASN A 1 27.34 -46.22 16.92
C ASN A 1 28.16 -45.62 15.80
N LEU A 2 27.63 -45.74 14.57
CA LEU A 2 28.16 -45.06 13.38
C LEU A 2 27.80 -43.59 13.49
N ASN A 3 28.81 -42.77 13.75
CA ASN A 3 28.68 -41.32 13.74
C ASN A 3 28.64 -40.87 12.28
N ILE A 4 27.47 -41.03 11.65
CA ILE A 4 27.22 -40.72 10.23
C ILE A 4 27.53 -39.23 9.92
N PHE A 5 27.51 -38.37 10.93
CA PHE A 5 27.77 -36.93 10.81
C PHE A 5 29.26 -36.53 10.78
N GLN A 6 30.18 -37.43 11.10
CA GLN A 6 31.62 -37.09 11.11
C GLN A 6 32.28 -37.01 9.74
N ASN A 7 31.63 -37.51 8.70
CA ASN A 7 32.18 -37.55 7.34
C ASN A 7 31.43 -36.65 6.31
N LEU A 8 30.47 -35.87 6.77
CA LEU A 8 29.80 -34.95 5.87
C LEU A 8 30.66 -33.68 5.70
N PRO A 9 30.87 -33.19 4.45
CA PRO A 9 31.49 -31.88 4.25
C PRO A 9 30.81 -30.82 5.07
N ARG A 10 31.58 -29.90 5.68
CA ARG A 10 31.02 -28.80 6.51
C ARG A 10 29.95 -27.97 5.79
N GLU A 11 30.00 -27.90 4.44
CA GLU A 11 29.04 -27.22 3.60
C GLU A 11 27.67 -27.91 3.58
N THR A 12 27.62 -29.25 3.71
CA THR A 12 26.35 -30.02 3.78
C THR A 12 25.70 -29.97 5.17
N LEU A 13 26.44 -29.50 6.20
CA LEU A 13 25.91 -29.30 7.56
C LEU A 13 25.34 -27.89 7.75
N ARG A 14 25.55 -26.96 6.80
CA ARG A 14 24.85 -25.69 6.79
C ARG A 14 23.42 -25.97 6.35
N GLY A 15 22.44 -25.70 7.20
CA GLY A 15 21.03 -25.71 6.82
C GLY A 15 20.77 -24.80 5.63
N CYS A 16 19.53 -24.76 5.14
CA CYS A 16 19.15 -23.79 4.10
C CYS A 16 19.48 -22.36 4.55
N ASP A 17 19.81 -21.50 3.58
CA ASP A 17 20.02 -20.08 3.88
C ASP A 17 18.72 -19.43 4.39
N ASP A 18 18.85 -18.24 5.00
CA ASP A 18 17.74 -17.57 5.66
C ASP A 18 16.58 -17.26 4.69
N LEU A 19 16.88 -16.86 3.45
CA LEU A 19 15.83 -16.55 2.45
C LEU A 19 15.06 -17.80 2.06
N THR A 20 15.75 -18.88 1.73
CA THR A 20 15.12 -20.18 1.43
C THR A 20 14.27 -20.65 2.61
N ARG A 21 14.76 -20.53 3.84
CA ARG A 21 14.00 -20.90 5.03
C ARG A 21 12.73 -20.08 5.18
N MET A 22 12.83 -18.77 4.97
CA MET A 22 11.67 -17.87 5.05
C MET A 22 10.62 -18.23 3.98
N GLU A 23 11.03 -18.52 2.75
CA GLU A 23 10.12 -18.94 1.69
C GLU A 23 9.45 -20.29 2.00
N MET A 24 10.20 -21.26 2.51
CA MET A 24 9.64 -22.55 2.96
C MET A 24 8.60 -22.34 4.06
N SER A 25 8.89 -21.45 5.03
CA SER A 25 7.97 -21.13 6.12
C SER A 25 6.69 -20.47 5.61
N LEU A 26 6.75 -19.56 4.62
CA LEU A 26 5.56 -18.97 3.99
C LEU A 26 4.69 -20.01 3.27
N ASN A 27 5.29 -21.08 2.75
CA ASN A 27 4.60 -22.15 2.05
C ASN A 27 4.16 -23.32 2.95
N SER A 28 4.52 -23.29 4.22
CA SER A 28 4.27 -24.42 5.15
C SER A 28 2.79 -24.58 5.52
N ASN A 29 1.96 -23.53 5.38
CA ASN A 29 0.60 -23.41 5.93
C ASN A 29 0.52 -23.58 7.47
N ILE A 30 1.67 -23.47 8.16
CA ILE A 30 1.74 -23.43 9.61
C ILE A 30 1.75 -21.98 10.04
N ILE A 31 0.73 -21.55 10.78
CA ILE A 31 0.50 -20.13 11.13
C ILE A 31 1.73 -19.51 11.80
N ASP A 32 2.31 -20.18 12.79
CA ASP A 32 3.47 -19.66 13.51
C ASP A 32 4.72 -19.52 12.62
N GLU A 33 4.93 -20.46 11.70
CA GLU A 33 6.02 -20.38 10.72
C GLU A 33 5.80 -19.24 9.72
N MET A 34 4.58 -19.07 9.22
CA MET A 34 4.25 -17.96 8.31
C MET A 34 4.42 -16.60 9.02
N LYS A 35 3.97 -16.46 10.26
CA LYS A 35 4.16 -15.24 11.08
C LYS A 35 5.64 -14.97 11.33
N TRP A 36 6.42 -16.00 11.65
CA TRP A 36 7.86 -15.86 11.81
C TRP A 36 8.53 -15.36 10.53
N ALA A 37 8.20 -15.94 9.38
CA ALA A 37 8.76 -15.53 8.09
C ALA A 37 8.38 -14.08 7.76
N LEU A 38 7.11 -13.70 7.90
CA LEU A 38 6.64 -12.34 7.66
C LEU A 38 7.36 -11.32 8.57
N LYS A 39 7.58 -11.65 9.84
CA LYS A 39 8.35 -10.80 10.76
C LYS A 39 9.81 -10.61 10.29
N LYS A 40 10.42 -11.66 9.75
CA LYS A 40 11.76 -11.59 9.16
C LYS A 40 11.76 -10.72 7.90
N TYR A 41 10.83 -10.95 6.96
CA TYR A 41 10.67 -10.12 5.77
C TYR A 41 10.43 -8.65 6.10
N LEU A 42 9.62 -8.36 7.12
CA LEU A 42 9.43 -7.00 7.60
C LEU A 42 10.74 -6.37 8.09
N THR A 43 11.56 -7.15 8.79
CA THR A 43 12.88 -6.68 9.24
C THR A 43 13.81 -6.38 8.06
N TYR A 44 13.85 -7.26 7.06
CA TYR A 44 14.63 -7.04 5.83
C TYR A 44 14.12 -5.84 5.05
N SER A 45 12.81 -5.68 4.89
CA SER A 45 12.23 -4.55 4.15
C SER A 45 12.58 -3.19 4.76
N ASN A 46 12.82 -3.13 6.08
CA ASN A 46 13.24 -1.92 6.78
C ASN A 46 14.75 -1.69 6.76
N LYS A 47 15.54 -2.75 6.96
CA LYS A 47 16.98 -2.62 7.21
C LYS A 47 17.84 -2.88 5.99
N ALA A 48 17.41 -3.75 5.10
CA ALA A 48 18.15 -4.19 3.93
C ALA A 48 17.20 -4.55 2.77
N PRO A 49 16.38 -3.60 2.28
CA PRO A 49 15.35 -3.86 1.27
C PRO A 49 15.92 -4.43 -0.04
N TYR A 50 17.17 -4.11 -0.37
CA TYR A 50 17.86 -4.62 -1.54
C TYR A 50 18.00 -6.15 -1.56
N MET A 51 18.00 -6.81 -0.38
CA MET A 51 18.09 -8.28 -0.27
C MET A 51 16.80 -8.99 -0.69
N ILE A 52 15.67 -8.30 -0.62
CA ILE A 52 14.34 -8.82 -0.95
C ILE A 52 13.63 -7.95 -1.99
N SER A 53 14.40 -7.21 -2.82
CA SER A 53 13.87 -6.40 -3.90
C SER A 53 13.04 -7.24 -4.86
N LEU A 54 11.87 -6.76 -5.25
CA LEU A 54 11.00 -7.44 -6.22
C LEU A 54 11.63 -7.55 -7.62
N LYS A 55 12.64 -6.74 -7.92
CA LYS A 55 13.43 -6.89 -9.15
C LYS A 55 14.20 -8.22 -9.16
N THR A 56 14.86 -8.54 -8.06
CA THR A 56 15.69 -9.75 -7.95
C THR A 56 14.88 -10.99 -7.59
N LEU A 57 13.81 -10.81 -6.82
CA LEU A 57 12.95 -11.87 -6.30
C LEU A 57 11.47 -11.58 -6.59
N PRO A 58 11.06 -11.50 -7.88
CA PRO A 58 9.70 -11.09 -8.25
C PRO A 58 8.62 -12.05 -7.74
N HIS A 59 8.95 -13.30 -7.50
CA HIS A 59 8.02 -14.30 -6.95
C HIS A 59 7.57 -14.00 -5.52
N LEU A 60 8.34 -13.20 -4.74
CA LEU A 60 7.95 -12.78 -3.39
C LEU A 60 6.64 -11.98 -3.39
N LEU A 61 6.36 -11.25 -4.48
CA LEU A 61 5.09 -10.53 -4.61
C LEU A 61 3.89 -11.48 -4.47
N ASN A 62 3.96 -12.69 -5.04
CA ASN A 62 2.86 -13.64 -4.96
C ASN A 62 2.58 -14.10 -3.53
N TYR A 63 3.60 -14.19 -2.68
CA TYR A 63 3.41 -14.50 -1.26
C TYR A 63 2.73 -13.35 -0.52
N PHE A 64 3.26 -12.13 -0.64
CA PHE A 64 2.72 -10.98 0.09
C PHE A 64 1.33 -10.61 -0.39
N LYS A 65 1.08 -10.64 -1.70
CA LYS A 65 -0.21 -10.33 -2.29
C LYS A 65 -1.31 -11.29 -1.84
N ARG A 66 -1.02 -12.58 -1.65
CA ARG A 66 -1.98 -13.55 -1.10
C ARG A 66 -2.54 -13.09 0.24
N PHE A 67 -1.69 -12.58 1.13
CA PHE A 67 -2.13 -12.11 2.45
C PHE A 67 -2.93 -10.82 2.39
N ILE A 68 -2.57 -9.87 1.52
CA ILE A 68 -3.36 -8.64 1.40
C ILE A 68 -4.72 -8.89 0.74
N ILE A 69 -4.83 -9.82 -0.20
CA ILE A 69 -6.11 -10.21 -0.78
C ILE A 69 -7.03 -10.81 0.29
N ASN A 70 -6.49 -11.62 1.20
CA ASN A 70 -7.23 -12.18 2.32
C ASN A 70 -7.75 -11.12 3.31
N LEU A 71 -7.21 -9.89 3.31
CA LEU A 71 -7.77 -8.78 4.09
C LEU A 71 -9.11 -8.27 3.53
N MET A 72 -9.34 -8.38 2.23
CA MET A 72 -10.54 -7.81 1.59
C MET A 72 -11.84 -8.33 2.23
N PRO A 73 -12.09 -9.64 2.33
CA PRO A 73 -13.29 -10.15 2.99
C PRO A 73 -13.34 -9.81 4.48
N ILE A 74 -12.20 -9.75 5.17
CA ILE A 74 -12.15 -9.37 6.58
C ILE A 74 -12.61 -7.92 6.77
N ILE A 75 -12.09 -7.00 5.95
CA ILE A 75 -12.47 -5.58 5.98
C ILE A 75 -13.93 -5.39 5.55
N ASP A 76 -14.39 -6.15 4.55
CA ASP A 76 -15.76 -6.01 4.03
C ASP A 76 -16.82 -6.47 5.02
N GLN A 77 -16.58 -7.58 5.70
CA GLN A 77 -17.52 -8.19 6.66
C GLN A 77 -17.35 -7.68 8.09
N PHE A 78 -16.46 -6.71 8.30
CA PHE A 78 -16.13 -6.24 9.64
C PHE A 78 -17.33 -5.58 10.33
N ASN A 79 -17.77 -6.15 11.45
CA ASN A 79 -18.89 -5.70 12.28
C ASN A 79 -18.43 -5.62 13.74
N ASP A 80 -17.88 -4.51 14.16
CA ASP A 80 -17.56 -4.14 15.56
C ASP A 80 -16.82 -5.17 16.45
N THR A 81 -16.62 -6.40 16.00
CA THR A 81 -15.87 -7.43 16.74
C THR A 81 -14.96 -8.20 15.79
N ILE A 82 -13.73 -8.47 16.25
CA ILE A 82 -12.79 -9.32 15.55
C ILE A 82 -12.83 -10.71 16.19
N PRO A 83 -13.39 -11.71 15.51
CA PRO A 83 -13.30 -13.08 15.98
C PRO A 83 -11.85 -13.54 16.11
N ASP A 84 -11.55 -14.35 17.12
CA ASP A 84 -10.20 -14.88 17.32
C ASP A 84 -9.70 -15.66 16.09
N SER A 85 -10.62 -16.31 15.38
CA SER A 85 -10.31 -17.08 14.17
C SER A 85 -9.68 -16.29 13.01
N ILE A 86 -9.91 -14.97 12.94
CA ILE A 86 -9.37 -14.13 11.84
C ILE A 86 -8.24 -13.21 12.29
N LYS A 87 -7.90 -13.20 13.59
CA LYS A 87 -6.82 -12.31 14.10
C LYS A 87 -5.48 -12.57 13.45
N ASP A 88 -5.15 -13.83 13.21
CA ASP A 88 -3.89 -14.22 12.57
C ASP A 88 -3.84 -13.80 11.11
N ASP A 89 -4.93 -14.00 10.37
CA ASP A 89 -5.03 -13.57 8.98
C ASP A 89 -4.97 -12.04 8.85
N LEU A 90 -5.63 -11.34 9.76
CA LEU A 90 -5.57 -9.88 9.84
C LEU A 90 -4.12 -9.40 10.09
N GLN A 91 -3.45 -9.99 11.07
CA GLN A 91 -2.06 -9.63 11.39
C GLN A 91 -1.11 -9.92 10.24
N MET A 92 -1.22 -11.09 9.61
CA MET A 92 -0.39 -11.47 8.45
C MET A 92 -0.64 -10.55 7.25
N GLY A 93 -1.89 -10.20 7.00
CA GLY A 93 -2.27 -9.28 5.93
C GLY A 93 -1.72 -7.87 6.13
N ILE A 94 -1.88 -7.29 7.32
CA ILE A 94 -1.34 -5.96 7.66
C ILE A 94 0.20 -5.96 7.57
N THR A 95 0.85 -7.01 8.09
CA THR A 95 2.31 -7.15 8.00
C THR A 95 2.77 -7.21 6.55
N SER A 96 2.07 -7.95 5.69
CA SER A 96 2.39 -8.06 4.26
C SER A 96 2.18 -6.73 3.53
N LEU A 97 1.12 -6.00 3.85
CA LEU A 97 0.87 -4.67 3.30
C LEU A 97 2.01 -3.70 3.68
N LEU A 98 2.46 -3.73 4.93
CA LEU A 98 3.58 -2.92 5.39
C LEU A 98 4.91 -3.30 4.70
N ILE A 99 5.15 -4.60 4.45
CA ILE A 99 6.30 -5.07 3.67
C ILE A 99 6.24 -4.50 2.24
N LEU A 100 5.11 -4.61 1.56
CA LEU A 100 4.93 -4.06 0.20
C LEU A 100 5.13 -2.55 0.16
N ARG A 101 4.60 -1.83 1.16
CA ARG A 101 4.81 -0.39 1.33
C ARG A 101 6.29 -0.04 1.48
N ASN A 102 7.05 -0.82 2.26
CA ASN A 102 8.49 -0.60 2.42
C ASN A 102 9.26 -0.91 1.14
N LEU A 103 8.92 -1.99 0.42
CA LEU A 103 9.52 -2.33 -0.87
C LEU A 103 9.19 -1.29 -1.94
N ALA A 104 8.09 -0.58 -1.83
CA ALA A 104 7.71 0.53 -2.71
C ALA A 104 8.57 1.79 -2.53
N GLN A 105 9.57 1.80 -1.65
CA GLN A 105 10.62 2.83 -1.61
C GLN A 105 11.67 2.66 -2.72
N ASP A 106 11.73 1.47 -3.32
CA ASP A 106 12.61 1.17 -4.44
C ASP A 106 11.86 1.29 -5.77
N MET A 107 12.39 2.13 -6.68
CA MET A 107 11.79 2.46 -7.99
C MET A 107 11.50 1.21 -8.83
N GLU A 108 12.38 0.22 -8.82
CA GLU A 108 12.22 -1.00 -9.62
C GLU A 108 11.12 -1.91 -9.06
N SER A 109 11.02 -2.00 -7.74
CA SER A 109 9.91 -2.70 -7.07
C SER A 109 8.57 -2.02 -7.33
N VAL A 110 8.50 -0.68 -7.33
CA VAL A 110 7.28 0.07 -7.65
C VAL A 110 6.77 -0.25 -9.04
N GLN A 111 7.65 -0.34 -10.05
CA GLN A 111 7.25 -0.68 -11.42
C GLN A 111 6.61 -2.07 -11.51
N ILE A 112 7.08 -3.03 -10.71
CA ILE A 112 6.50 -4.37 -10.65
C ILE A 112 5.12 -4.32 -9.97
N LEU A 113 5.02 -3.63 -8.83
CA LEU A 113 3.76 -3.43 -8.10
C LEU A 113 2.70 -2.74 -8.96
N THR A 114 3.08 -1.74 -9.75
CA THR A 114 2.16 -1.00 -10.63
C THR A 114 1.57 -1.87 -11.73
N LYS A 115 2.30 -2.89 -12.20
CA LYS A 115 1.81 -3.81 -13.23
C LYS A 115 0.88 -4.90 -12.69
N ASP A 116 0.91 -5.16 -11.39
CA ASP A 116 0.09 -6.20 -10.79
C ASP A 116 -1.36 -5.75 -10.60
N SER A 117 -2.29 -6.50 -11.21
CA SER A 117 -3.72 -6.19 -11.17
C SER A 117 -4.33 -6.39 -9.79
N ASP A 118 -3.86 -7.39 -9.04
CA ASP A 118 -4.43 -7.74 -7.74
C ASP A 118 -4.04 -6.69 -6.69
N VAL A 119 -2.81 -6.16 -6.78
CA VAL A 119 -2.36 -5.03 -5.94
C VAL A 119 -3.25 -3.82 -6.21
N LYS A 120 -3.46 -3.45 -7.47
CA LYS A 120 -4.34 -2.31 -7.84
C LYS A 120 -5.78 -2.53 -7.37
N GLN A 121 -6.31 -3.73 -7.52
CA GLN A 121 -7.65 -4.09 -7.06
C GLN A 121 -7.78 -3.94 -5.53
N PHE A 122 -6.78 -4.40 -4.79
CA PHE A 122 -6.76 -4.23 -3.33
C PHE A 122 -6.75 -2.75 -2.92
N LEU A 123 -5.88 -1.94 -3.54
CA LEU A 123 -5.81 -0.51 -3.25
C LEU A 123 -7.14 0.18 -3.51
N LEU A 124 -7.74 -0.08 -4.68
CA LEU A 124 -9.05 0.49 -5.02
C LEU A 124 -10.15 0.03 -4.05
N PHE A 125 -10.15 -1.25 -3.69
CA PHE A 125 -11.09 -1.79 -2.71
C PHE A 125 -11.01 -1.04 -1.38
N VAL A 126 -9.81 -0.81 -0.84
CA VAL A 126 -9.62 -0.08 0.41
C VAL A 126 -10.15 1.36 0.29
N LEU A 127 -9.80 2.08 -0.79
CA LEU A 127 -10.26 3.44 -1.00
C LEU A 127 -11.80 3.53 -1.07
N VAL A 128 -12.43 2.64 -1.84
CA VAL A 128 -13.90 2.56 -1.96
C VAL A 128 -14.55 2.26 -0.61
N LYS A 129 -13.99 1.31 0.14
CA LYS A 129 -14.54 0.91 1.44
C LYS A 129 -14.47 2.05 2.45
N PHE A 130 -13.35 2.75 2.52
CA PHE A 130 -13.19 3.91 3.38
C PHE A 130 -14.13 5.06 3.00
N ASN A 131 -14.37 5.27 1.72
CA ASN A 131 -15.34 6.27 1.29
C ASN A 131 -16.78 5.94 1.70
N LYS A 132 -17.17 4.66 1.63
CA LYS A 132 -18.53 4.23 2.02
C LYS A 132 -18.75 4.27 3.52
N ASP A 133 -17.75 3.94 4.29
CA ASP A 133 -17.88 3.65 5.72
C ASP A 133 -17.29 4.75 6.62
N HIS A 134 -16.87 5.90 6.06
CA HIS A 134 -16.18 6.98 6.76
C HIS A 134 -16.92 7.54 7.99
N ASP A 135 -18.27 7.51 7.99
CA ASP A 135 -19.09 8.00 9.11
C ASP A 135 -19.27 6.96 10.22
N LYS A 136 -18.87 5.72 10.00
CA LYS A 136 -19.04 4.68 10.98
C LYS A 136 -18.07 4.85 12.14
N THR A 137 -18.62 4.75 13.35
CA THR A 137 -17.84 4.90 14.61
C THR A 137 -16.75 3.86 14.78
N PHE A 138 -16.87 2.70 14.11
CA PHE A 138 -15.89 1.62 14.26
C PHE A 138 -14.51 1.99 13.69
N PHE A 139 -14.39 2.88 12.67
CA PHE A 139 -13.10 3.37 12.22
C PHE A 139 -12.32 4.11 13.32
N LYS A 140 -13.05 4.76 14.24
CA LYS A 140 -12.44 5.43 15.41
C LYS A 140 -12.01 4.44 16.50
N ASN A 141 -12.71 3.31 16.59
CA ASN A 141 -12.50 2.32 17.64
C ASN A 141 -11.43 1.26 17.29
N TYR A 142 -11.07 1.13 16.02
CA TYR A 142 -10.13 0.11 15.54
C TYR A 142 -8.94 0.72 14.79
N PRO A 143 -7.84 1.03 15.52
CA PRO A 143 -6.66 1.67 14.95
C PRO A 143 -6.07 0.94 13.72
N PHE A 144 -6.19 -0.38 13.65
CA PHE A 144 -5.66 -1.16 12.53
C PHE A 144 -6.31 -0.81 11.17
N LEU A 145 -7.55 -0.34 11.16
CA LEU A 145 -8.20 0.14 9.93
C LEU A 145 -7.53 1.41 9.41
N ASN A 146 -7.15 2.33 10.31
CA ASN A 146 -6.38 3.49 9.94
C ASN A 146 -4.98 3.12 9.45
N GLU A 147 -4.31 2.13 10.07
CA GLU A 147 -3.03 1.63 9.58
C GLU A 147 -3.14 1.07 8.15
N ILE A 148 -4.18 0.28 7.87
CA ILE A 148 -4.44 -0.23 6.52
C ILE A 148 -4.62 0.93 5.53
N LEU A 149 -5.38 1.97 5.88
CA LEU A 149 -5.57 3.12 5.02
C LEU A 149 -4.25 3.86 4.77
N HIS A 150 -3.48 4.15 5.82
CA HIS A 150 -2.20 4.83 5.68
C HIS A 150 -1.20 4.05 4.81
N TYR A 151 -1.04 2.74 5.04
CA TYR A 151 -0.14 1.92 4.23
C TYR A 151 -0.62 1.81 2.77
N THR A 152 -1.94 1.75 2.57
CA THR A 152 -2.56 1.78 1.23
C THR A 152 -2.28 3.11 0.54
N MET A 153 -2.39 4.23 1.24
CA MET A 153 -2.11 5.56 0.68
C MET A 153 -0.64 5.75 0.34
N ASP A 154 0.28 5.31 1.21
CA ASP A 154 1.71 5.36 0.93
C ASP A 154 2.06 4.52 -0.32
N LEU A 155 1.45 3.35 -0.46
CA LEU A 155 1.63 2.48 -1.62
C LEU A 155 0.99 3.08 -2.88
N MET A 156 -0.20 3.69 -2.75
CA MET A 156 -0.86 4.41 -3.85
C MET A 156 -0.01 5.60 -4.31
N GLU A 157 0.55 6.38 -3.39
CA GLU A 157 1.45 7.48 -3.72
C GLU A 157 2.67 6.97 -4.52
N ALA A 158 3.29 5.87 -4.11
CA ALA A 158 4.43 5.30 -4.82
C ALA A 158 4.06 4.85 -6.24
N ILE A 159 2.97 4.07 -6.41
CA ILE A 159 2.59 3.53 -7.72
C ILE A 159 2.01 4.59 -8.66
N SER A 160 1.42 5.68 -8.14
CA SER A 160 0.84 6.76 -8.96
C SER A 160 1.84 7.36 -9.94
N THR A 161 3.14 7.28 -9.65
CA THR A 161 4.22 7.72 -10.55
C THR A 161 4.28 6.95 -11.88
N TYR A 162 3.78 5.70 -11.90
CA TYR A 162 3.86 4.80 -13.05
C TYR A 162 2.49 4.37 -13.58
N ILE A 163 1.40 4.86 -12.98
CA ILE A 163 0.04 4.68 -13.51
C ILE A 163 -0.16 5.68 -14.65
N ALA A 164 -0.92 5.28 -15.67
CA ALA A 164 -1.33 6.20 -16.74
C ALA A 164 -2.13 7.38 -16.16
N PRO A 165 -2.08 8.56 -16.80
CA PRO A 165 -2.87 9.71 -16.38
C PRO A 165 -4.36 9.35 -16.22
N ALA A 166 -4.98 9.91 -15.21
CA ALA A 166 -6.38 9.62 -14.90
C ALA A 166 -7.30 10.22 -15.96
N LYS A 167 -8.18 9.39 -16.50
CA LYS A 167 -9.28 9.82 -17.36
C LYS A 167 -10.45 10.30 -16.52
N LYS A 168 -11.44 10.91 -17.21
CA LYS A 168 -12.63 11.55 -16.62
C LYS A 168 -13.30 10.75 -15.50
N ASP A 169 -13.45 9.44 -15.65
CA ASP A 169 -14.15 8.56 -14.71
C ASP A 169 -13.20 7.60 -13.98
N ASP A 170 -11.93 7.96 -13.84
CA ASP A 170 -10.94 7.12 -13.18
C ASP A 170 -11.32 6.85 -11.72
N PRO A 171 -11.50 5.58 -11.32
CA PRO A 171 -11.98 5.26 -9.98
C PRO A 171 -10.98 5.58 -8.87
N PHE A 172 -9.67 5.56 -9.13
CA PHE A 172 -8.67 5.99 -8.15
C PHE A 172 -8.80 7.49 -7.89
N PHE A 173 -8.85 8.28 -8.95
CA PHE A 173 -8.98 9.73 -8.87
C PHE A 173 -10.23 10.13 -8.09
N GLN A 174 -11.40 9.59 -8.44
CA GLN A 174 -12.67 9.88 -7.80
C GLN A 174 -12.67 9.56 -6.30
N ASN A 175 -12.13 8.40 -5.92
CA ASN A 175 -12.08 8.00 -4.52
C ASN A 175 -11.08 8.85 -3.72
N LEU A 176 -9.93 9.22 -4.31
CA LEU A 176 -8.96 10.10 -3.67
C LEU A 176 -9.54 11.50 -3.39
N ILE A 177 -10.25 12.11 -4.34
CA ILE A 177 -10.96 13.38 -4.15
C ILE A 177 -11.98 13.25 -3.02
N SER A 178 -12.78 12.20 -3.02
CA SER A 178 -13.79 11.97 -1.99
C SER A 178 -13.18 11.87 -0.58
N ILE A 179 -12.02 11.21 -0.44
CA ILE A 179 -11.30 11.12 0.85
C ILE A 179 -10.71 12.50 1.21
N LEU A 180 -10.13 13.23 0.25
CA LEU A 180 -9.54 14.54 0.47
C LEU A 180 -10.55 15.51 1.09
N ASN A 181 -11.77 15.55 0.57
CA ASN A 181 -12.82 16.46 1.03
C ASN A 181 -13.32 16.15 2.45
N ARG A 182 -13.00 14.99 3.00
CA ARG A 182 -13.52 14.54 4.31
C ARG A 182 -12.46 14.38 5.38
N THR A 183 -11.22 14.07 4.97
CA THR A 183 -10.15 13.80 5.94
C THR A 183 -9.60 15.09 6.53
N LYS A 184 -9.20 15.01 7.81
CA LYS A 184 -8.41 16.05 8.50
C LYS A 184 -7.01 15.54 8.85
N ASP A 185 -6.68 14.32 8.44
CA ASP A 185 -5.39 13.73 8.70
C ASP A 185 -4.36 14.33 7.73
N ARG A 186 -3.35 15.02 8.31
CA ARG A 186 -2.30 15.70 7.56
C ARG A 186 -1.54 14.76 6.62
N ALA A 187 -1.18 13.57 7.10
CA ALA A 187 -0.40 12.61 6.31
C ALA A 187 -1.21 12.10 5.11
N LEU A 188 -2.48 11.78 5.33
CA LEU A 188 -3.39 11.39 4.25
C LEU A 188 -3.57 12.50 3.22
N ILE A 189 -3.78 13.75 3.65
CA ILE A 189 -3.93 14.90 2.74
C ILE A 189 -2.70 15.02 1.83
N ILE A 190 -1.50 14.96 2.38
CA ILE A 190 -0.25 15.08 1.63
C ILE A 190 -0.12 13.94 0.60
N SER A 191 -0.30 12.68 1.03
CA SER A 191 -0.20 11.53 0.14
C SER A 191 -1.27 11.54 -0.96
N ILE A 192 -2.50 12.00 -0.63
CA ILE A 192 -3.57 12.15 -1.63
C ILE A 192 -3.21 13.22 -2.66
N LEU A 193 -2.80 14.41 -2.23
CA LEU A 193 -2.45 15.51 -3.15
C LEU A 193 -1.28 15.11 -4.07
N ARG A 194 -0.26 14.43 -3.55
CA ARG A 194 0.85 13.93 -4.35
C ARG A 194 0.40 12.89 -5.38
N SER A 195 -0.48 11.97 -4.97
CA SER A 195 -1.05 10.98 -5.87
C SER A 195 -1.88 11.62 -6.98
N LEU A 196 -2.74 12.57 -6.61
CA LEU A 196 -3.58 13.32 -7.56
C LEU A 196 -2.74 14.13 -8.54
N SER A 197 -1.71 14.83 -8.07
CA SER A 197 -0.79 15.60 -8.94
C SER A 197 -0.18 14.71 -10.01
N ARG A 198 0.27 13.49 -9.63
CA ARG A 198 0.87 12.55 -10.57
C ARG A 198 -0.13 11.96 -11.55
N LEU A 199 -1.37 11.73 -11.11
CA LEU A 199 -2.46 11.23 -11.96
C LEU A 199 -2.97 12.29 -12.96
N LEU A 200 -2.72 13.58 -12.71
CA LEU A 200 -3.07 14.68 -13.62
C LEU A 200 -2.03 14.96 -14.70
N VAL A 201 -0.81 14.41 -14.62
CA VAL A 201 0.24 14.63 -15.62
C VAL A 201 -0.25 14.17 -16.99
N ARG A 202 -0.45 15.14 -17.90
CA ARG A 202 -0.93 14.87 -19.27
C ARG A 202 0.22 14.53 -20.20
N SER A 203 0.02 13.56 -21.08
CA SER A 203 0.97 13.23 -22.14
C SER A 203 0.63 13.92 -23.47
N LYS A 204 -0.64 14.37 -23.64
CA LYS A 204 -1.15 15.05 -24.86
C LYS A 204 -2.26 16.03 -24.49
N GLU A 205 -2.31 17.15 -25.21
CA GLU A 205 -3.28 18.22 -25.00
C GLU A 205 -4.75 17.81 -25.27
N ASP A 206 -4.98 16.80 -26.13
CA ASP A 206 -6.31 16.40 -26.61
C ASP A 206 -6.91 15.21 -25.80
N GLU A 207 -6.28 14.73 -24.72
CA GLU A 207 -6.81 13.64 -23.92
C GLU A 207 -7.80 14.14 -22.86
N GLU A 208 -8.99 13.55 -22.79
CA GLU A 208 -9.93 13.76 -21.69
C GLU A 208 -9.24 13.47 -20.35
N SER A 209 -9.22 14.47 -19.46
CA SER A 209 -8.55 14.43 -18.18
C SER A 209 -9.55 14.37 -17.04
N ALA A 210 -9.17 13.71 -15.96
CA ALA A 210 -9.91 13.77 -14.70
C ALA A 210 -10.00 15.20 -14.13
N ALA A 211 -9.07 16.08 -14.50
CA ALA A 211 -9.09 17.50 -14.14
C ALA A 211 -10.36 18.23 -14.59
N ASP A 212 -10.92 17.83 -15.75
CA ASP A 212 -12.09 18.49 -16.34
C ASP A 212 -13.36 18.29 -15.49
N ASN A 213 -13.35 17.34 -14.56
CA ASN A 213 -14.47 17.03 -13.66
C ASN A 213 -14.20 17.42 -12.20
N LEU A 214 -13.12 18.14 -11.93
CA LEU A 214 -12.87 18.59 -10.57
C LEU A 214 -13.93 19.64 -10.18
N ASP A 215 -14.63 19.38 -9.06
CA ASP A 215 -15.66 20.28 -8.59
C ASP A 215 -15.08 21.54 -7.92
N ASP A 216 -15.86 22.63 -7.97
CA ASP A 216 -15.48 23.90 -7.37
C ASP A 216 -15.31 23.80 -5.83
N GLU A 217 -15.99 22.84 -5.18
CA GLU A 217 -15.89 22.60 -3.75
C GLU A 217 -14.50 22.08 -3.38
N THR A 218 -14.00 21.09 -4.13
CA THR A 218 -12.65 20.55 -3.95
C THR A 218 -11.58 21.59 -4.20
N LEU A 219 -11.69 22.36 -5.29
CA LEU A 219 -10.76 23.46 -5.58
C LEU A 219 -10.77 24.51 -4.50
N SER A 220 -11.97 24.91 -4.04
CA SER A 220 -12.14 25.88 -2.95
C SER A 220 -11.52 25.34 -1.64
N THR A 221 -11.71 24.05 -1.34
CA THR A 221 -11.11 23.42 -0.15
C THR A 221 -9.58 23.48 -0.21
N ILE A 222 -8.99 23.18 -1.35
CA ILE A 222 -7.53 23.23 -1.54
C ILE A 222 -7.02 24.66 -1.38
N VAL A 223 -7.63 25.61 -2.08
CA VAL A 223 -7.18 27.01 -2.09
C VAL A 223 -7.39 27.67 -0.73
N ASN A 224 -8.59 27.55 -0.16
CA ASN A 224 -8.95 28.31 1.04
C ASN A 224 -8.50 27.65 2.34
N SER A 225 -8.36 26.33 2.38
CA SER A 225 -8.04 25.61 3.61
C SER A 225 -6.58 25.21 3.68
N LEU A 226 -6.02 24.67 2.58
CA LEU A 226 -4.68 24.11 2.56
C LEU A 226 -3.60 25.15 2.27
N LEU A 227 -3.84 26.11 1.34
CA LEU A 227 -2.89 27.17 1.02
C LEU A 227 -2.74 28.23 2.12
N ILE A 228 -3.74 28.37 3.00
CA ILE A 228 -3.66 29.29 4.15
C ILE A 228 -2.98 28.60 5.36
N SER A 229 -2.68 27.33 5.27
CA SER A 229 -1.99 26.58 6.34
C SER A 229 -0.62 27.19 6.65
N VAL A 230 -0.20 27.07 7.90
CA VAL A 230 1.18 27.38 8.32
C VAL A 230 2.15 26.22 8.05
N ASP A 231 1.65 25.09 7.59
CA ASP A 231 2.42 23.88 7.28
C ASP A 231 3.03 24.00 5.88
N SER A 232 4.34 24.15 5.81
CA SER A 232 5.06 24.33 4.55
C SER A 232 4.91 23.16 3.58
N GLU A 233 4.82 21.93 4.07
CA GLU A 233 4.66 20.73 3.24
C GLU A 233 3.27 20.67 2.61
N LEU A 234 2.23 21.01 3.37
CA LEU A 234 0.86 21.13 2.82
C LEU A 234 0.78 22.22 1.76
N ILE A 235 1.41 23.38 2.01
CA ILE A 235 1.45 24.48 1.04
C ILE A 235 2.13 24.04 -0.25
N ILE A 236 3.32 23.44 -0.19
CA ILE A 236 4.08 22.99 -1.36
C ILE A 236 3.26 21.95 -2.14
N THR A 237 2.72 20.96 -1.45
CA THR A 237 1.97 19.87 -2.09
C THR A 237 0.68 20.38 -2.74
N SER A 238 0.01 21.39 -2.14
CA SER A 238 -1.17 22.02 -2.71
C SER A 238 -0.82 22.83 -3.96
N PHE A 239 0.31 23.55 -3.95
CA PHE A 239 0.79 24.24 -5.14
C PHE A 239 1.18 23.29 -6.27
N ASP A 240 1.85 22.18 -5.95
CA ASP A 240 2.19 21.17 -6.95
C ASP A 240 0.92 20.59 -7.60
N PHE A 241 -0.12 20.33 -6.80
CA PHE A 241 -1.40 19.87 -7.33
C PHE A 241 -2.05 20.91 -8.24
N LEU A 242 -2.17 22.18 -7.78
CA LEU A 242 -2.77 23.26 -8.57
C LEU A 242 -1.98 23.53 -9.85
N TYR A 243 -0.67 23.44 -9.81
CA TYR A 243 0.18 23.58 -10.99
C TYR A 243 -0.14 22.49 -12.03
N GLN A 244 -0.23 21.24 -11.63
CA GLN A 244 -0.60 20.14 -12.54
C GLN A 244 -2.04 20.27 -13.06
N TYR A 245 -2.95 20.82 -12.24
CA TYR A 245 -4.33 21.09 -12.63
C TYR A 245 -4.44 22.17 -13.70
N CYS A 246 -3.58 23.19 -13.66
CA CYS A 246 -3.59 24.32 -14.61
C CYS A 246 -2.86 24.01 -15.94
N LEU A 247 -2.09 22.91 -16.03
CA LEU A 247 -1.40 22.48 -17.26
C LEU A 247 -2.33 21.69 -18.19
#